data_93dcbc3cbcb76dce5d7e3f6245fa578e
#
_entry.id   93dcbc3cbcb76dce5d7e3f6245fa578e
#
_cell.length_a   1.000
_cell.length_b   1.000
_cell.length_c   1.000
_cell.angle_alpha   90.00
_cell.angle_beta   90.00
_cell.angle_gamma   90.00
#
_symmetry.space_group_name_H-M   'P 1'
#
loop_
_entity.id
_entity.type
_entity.pdbx_description
1 polymer ?
#
loop_
_entity_poly.entity_id
_entity_poly.type
_entity_poly.pdbx_seq_one_letter_code
_entity_poly.pdbx_strand_id
1 'polypeptide(L)'
;MDQFAIAMGKAGHAIFLDTADLSYTYAPLELTGAKIVIACSNKKRGLADSKYNERRSQCETALAQLQAVKPINSLGELTEEEFDAIADTITDPVNRKRAKHAVYENQRTIRAVEALKK
;
A
#
# COMPACT_ATOMS: atom_id res chain seq x y z
N MET A 1 -6.97 -5.49 -8.25
CA MET A 1 -5.51 -5.45 -8.43
C MET A 1 -5.01 -6.64 -9.24
N ASP A 2 -5.27 -7.88 -8.85
CA ASP A 2 -4.76 -9.07 -9.53
C ASP A 2 -5.23 -9.19 -10.99
N GLN A 3 -6.51 -8.93 -11.26
CA GLN A 3 -7.06 -8.90 -12.62
C GLN A 3 -6.40 -7.83 -13.49
N PHE A 4 -6.13 -6.64 -12.92
CA PHE A 4 -5.41 -5.58 -13.61
C PHE A 4 -3.98 -6.02 -13.97
N ALA A 5 -3.26 -6.60 -13.02
CA ALA A 5 -1.90 -7.08 -13.22
C ALA A 5 -1.79 -8.14 -14.33
N ILE A 6 -2.78 -9.06 -14.39
CA ILE A 6 -2.83 -10.09 -15.44
C ILE A 6 -3.15 -9.48 -16.81
N ALA A 7 -4.13 -8.56 -16.87
CA ALA A 7 -4.56 -7.95 -18.13
C ALA A 7 -3.52 -6.99 -18.72
N MET A 8 -2.82 -6.25 -17.87
CA MET A 8 -1.90 -5.17 -18.26
C MET A 8 -0.42 -5.53 -18.10
N GLY A 9 -0.10 -6.79 -17.81
CA GLY A 9 1.27 -7.27 -17.65
C GLY A 9 2.13 -7.04 -18.89
N LYS A 10 3.36 -6.59 -18.68
CA LYS A 10 4.36 -6.38 -19.74
C LYS A 10 5.66 -7.09 -19.36
N ALA A 11 6.21 -7.89 -20.26
CA ALA A 11 7.46 -8.60 -20.03
C ALA A 11 8.59 -7.63 -19.63
N GLY A 12 9.40 -8.01 -18.65
CA GLY A 12 10.52 -7.21 -18.16
C GLY A 12 10.12 -5.92 -17.42
N HIS A 13 8.86 -5.79 -17.00
CA HIS A 13 8.37 -4.59 -16.32
C HIS A 13 7.51 -4.93 -15.12
N ALA A 14 7.62 -4.12 -14.10
CA ALA A 14 6.63 -4.02 -13.02
C ALA A 14 5.58 -2.95 -13.36
N ILE A 15 4.37 -3.12 -12.84
CA ILE A 15 3.29 -2.13 -12.96
C ILE A 15 3.24 -1.32 -11.67
N PHE A 16 3.38 -0.01 -11.77
CA PHE A 16 3.04 0.91 -10.70
C PHE A 16 1.63 1.43 -10.94
N LEU A 17 0.69 0.99 -10.11
CA LEU A 17 -0.73 1.30 -10.21
C LEU A 17 -1.15 2.18 -9.04
N ASP A 18 -1.73 3.35 -9.34
CA ASP A 18 -2.50 4.10 -8.36
C ASP A 18 -3.92 3.54 -8.29
N THR A 19 -4.29 3.03 -7.12
CA THR A 19 -5.61 2.42 -6.93
C THR A 19 -6.73 3.43 -6.68
N ALA A 20 -6.40 4.71 -6.51
CA ALA A 20 -7.38 5.77 -6.33
C ALA A 20 -8.08 6.15 -7.65
N ASP A 21 -7.31 6.23 -8.74
CA ASP A 21 -7.80 6.66 -10.06
C ASP A 21 -7.52 5.65 -11.18
N LEU A 22 -6.87 4.53 -10.85
CA LEU A 22 -6.43 3.47 -11.77
C LEU A 22 -5.39 3.93 -12.80
N SER A 23 -4.76 5.05 -12.60
CA SER A 23 -3.60 5.45 -13.39
C SER A 23 -2.43 4.50 -13.14
N TYR A 24 -1.64 4.24 -14.17
CA TYR A 24 -0.51 3.32 -14.04
C TYR A 24 0.66 3.69 -14.94
N THR A 25 1.82 3.26 -14.53
CA THR A 25 3.06 3.34 -15.32
C THR A 25 3.84 2.03 -15.24
N TYR A 26 4.70 1.80 -16.23
CA TYR A 26 5.63 0.68 -16.18
C TYR A 26 6.98 1.13 -15.63
N ALA A 27 7.57 0.31 -14.76
CA ALA A 27 8.95 0.44 -14.34
C ALA A 27 9.74 -0.76 -14.88
N PRO A 28 10.95 -0.60 -15.42
CA PRO A 28 11.77 -1.72 -15.86
C PRO A 28 12.07 -2.62 -14.66
N LEU A 29 12.05 -3.95 -14.90
CA LEU A 29 12.36 -4.95 -13.89
C LEU A 29 13.37 -5.94 -14.49
N GLU A 30 14.65 -5.63 -14.33
CA GLU A 30 15.76 -6.48 -14.73
C GLU A 30 16.45 -7.05 -13.48
N LEU A 31 16.26 -8.33 -13.23
CA LEU A 31 16.83 -9.02 -12.08
C LEU A 31 18.13 -9.71 -12.46
N THR A 32 19.22 -8.95 -12.58
CA THR A 32 20.55 -9.52 -12.84
C THR A 32 21.12 -10.11 -11.55
N GLY A 33 21.36 -11.43 -11.55
CA GLY A 33 21.91 -12.14 -10.39
C GLY A 33 20.94 -12.36 -9.22
N ALA A 34 19.66 -12.02 -9.39
CA ALA A 34 18.60 -12.24 -8.41
C ALA A 34 17.42 -12.99 -9.02
N LYS A 35 16.59 -13.62 -8.17
CA LYS A 35 15.36 -14.33 -8.55
C LYS A 35 14.26 -14.04 -7.56
N ILE A 36 13.04 -13.93 -8.05
CA ILE A 36 11.85 -13.90 -7.20
C ILE A 36 11.47 -15.33 -6.86
N VAL A 37 11.36 -15.66 -5.57
CA VAL A 37 10.94 -16.96 -5.07
C VAL A 37 9.59 -16.81 -4.38
N ILE A 38 8.61 -17.58 -4.83
CA ILE A 38 7.28 -17.65 -4.23
C ILE A 38 7.18 -18.99 -3.48
N ALA A 39 6.99 -18.91 -2.15
CA ALA A 39 6.84 -20.08 -1.29
C ALA A 39 5.41 -20.19 -0.77
N CYS A 40 4.77 -21.34 -0.95
CA CYS A 40 3.47 -21.62 -0.37
C CYS A 40 3.62 -22.00 1.10
N SER A 41 2.94 -21.29 1.99
CA SER A 41 2.94 -21.59 3.43
C SER A 41 2.03 -22.78 3.81
N ASN A 42 1.29 -23.34 2.85
CA ASN A 42 0.26 -24.37 3.04
C ASN A 42 -0.85 -24.02 4.03
N LYS A 43 -0.92 -22.77 4.47
CA LYS A 43 -2.01 -22.29 5.32
C LYS A 43 -3.24 -21.99 4.46
N LYS A 44 -4.27 -22.82 4.60
CA LYS A 44 -5.57 -22.55 3.96
C LYS A 44 -6.17 -21.27 4.54
N ARG A 45 -6.60 -20.36 3.68
CA ARG A 45 -7.32 -19.15 4.05
C ARG A 45 -8.73 -19.25 3.52
N GLY A 46 -9.72 -19.16 4.42
CA GLY A 46 -11.11 -18.93 4.04
C GLY A 46 -11.36 -17.43 3.85
N LEU A 47 -12.18 -17.04 2.87
CA LEU A 47 -12.59 -15.63 2.69
C LEU A 47 -13.34 -15.10 3.92
N ALA A 48 -14.06 -15.97 4.63
CA ALA A 48 -14.80 -15.63 5.85
C ALA A 48 -13.88 -15.37 7.06
N ASP A 49 -12.69 -15.95 7.08
CA ASP A 49 -11.73 -15.81 8.19
C ASP A 49 -10.73 -14.67 7.97
N SER A 50 -10.87 -13.91 6.88
CA SER A 50 -9.93 -12.86 6.59
C SER A 50 -10.18 -11.65 7.48
N LYS A 51 -9.16 -11.21 8.20
CA LYS A 51 -9.15 -9.94 8.94
C LYS A 51 -9.11 -8.70 8.01
N TYR A 52 -9.40 -8.88 6.75
CA TYR A 52 -9.34 -7.81 5.75
C TYR A 52 -10.32 -6.68 6.09
N ASN A 53 -11.58 -7.03 6.34
CA ASN A 53 -12.61 -6.03 6.65
C ASN A 53 -12.32 -5.30 7.97
N GLU A 54 -11.82 -6.04 8.98
CA GLU A 54 -11.38 -5.43 10.24
C GLU A 54 -10.27 -4.40 10.00
N ARG A 55 -9.24 -4.75 9.23
CA ARG A 55 -8.13 -3.86 8.91
C ARG A 55 -8.55 -2.67 8.07
N ARG A 56 -9.47 -2.88 7.13
CA ARG A 56 -10.04 -1.80 6.34
C ARG A 56 -10.79 -0.81 7.22
N SER A 57 -11.67 -1.28 8.09
CA SER A 57 -12.40 -0.43 9.04
C SER A 57 -11.46 0.33 9.98
N GLN A 58 -10.38 -0.30 10.45
CA GLN A 58 -9.35 0.35 11.26
C GLN A 58 -8.66 1.50 10.51
N CYS A 59 -8.35 1.32 9.23
CA CYS A 59 -7.77 2.38 8.39
C CYS A 59 -8.78 3.50 8.11
N GLU A 60 -10.04 3.17 7.84
CA GLU A 60 -11.11 4.14 7.61
C GLU A 60 -11.37 5.00 8.86
N THR A 61 -11.38 4.37 10.04
CA THR A 61 -11.50 5.10 11.32
C THR A 61 -10.32 6.04 11.55
N ALA A 62 -9.10 5.56 11.28
CA ALA A 62 -7.91 6.40 11.40
C ALA A 62 -7.94 7.58 10.43
N LEU A 63 -8.34 7.35 9.18
CA LEU A 63 -8.49 8.41 8.18
C LEU A 63 -9.48 9.48 8.64
N ALA A 64 -10.65 9.08 9.14
CA ALA A 64 -11.67 10.02 9.64
C ALA A 64 -11.12 10.90 10.78
N GLN A 65 -10.30 10.35 11.68
CA GLN A 65 -9.66 11.13 12.73
C GLN A 65 -8.62 12.11 12.19
N LEU A 66 -7.82 11.70 11.21
CA LEU A 66 -6.83 12.58 10.58
C LEU A 66 -7.48 13.71 9.76
N GLN A 67 -8.64 13.46 9.16
CA GLN A 67 -9.40 14.47 8.41
C GLN A 67 -9.87 15.65 9.29
N ALA A 68 -9.93 15.47 10.58
CA ALA A 68 -10.24 16.57 11.52
C ALA A 68 -9.11 17.61 11.61
N VAL A 69 -7.87 17.25 11.26
CA VAL A 69 -6.68 18.12 11.37
C VAL A 69 -6.00 18.40 10.04
N LYS A 70 -6.26 17.59 9.02
CA LYS A 70 -5.68 17.76 7.67
C LYS A 70 -6.68 17.38 6.59
N PRO A 71 -6.91 18.21 5.56
CA PRO A 71 -7.84 17.93 4.47
C PRO A 71 -7.22 16.91 3.49
N ILE A 72 -7.42 15.64 3.76
CA ILE A 72 -7.00 14.50 2.93
C ILE A 72 -8.18 13.61 2.59
N ASN A 73 -8.16 12.96 1.44
CA ASN A 73 -9.19 12.01 1.01
C ASN A 73 -8.75 10.56 1.25
N SER A 74 -7.45 10.32 1.31
CA SER A 74 -6.89 8.99 1.56
C SER A 74 -5.58 9.07 2.35
N LEU A 75 -5.22 7.95 3.00
CA LEU A 75 -3.93 7.82 3.68
C LEU A 75 -2.75 7.88 2.70
N GLY A 76 -2.98 7.52 1.43
CA GLY A 76 -1.95 7.54 0.39
C GLY A 76 -1.47 8.94 0.00
N GLU A 77 -2.21 9.99 0.37
CA GLU A 77 -1.81 11.38 0.14
C GLU A 77 -0.73 11.88 1.11
N LEU A 78 -0.48 11.15 2.20
CA LEU A 78 0.48 11.54 3.22
C LEU A 78 1.88 11.01 2.95
N THR A 79 2.89 11.86 3.20
CA THR A 79 4.26 11.39 3.38
C THR A 79 4.45 10.79 4.78
N GLU A 80 5.59 10.12 5.01
CA GLU A 80 5.93 9.55 6.33
C GLU A 80 6.02 10.66 7.38
N GLU A 81 6.66 11.78 7.05
CA GLU A 81 6.85 12.93 7.93
C GLU A 81 5.53 13.61 8.27
N GLU A 82 4.67 13.81 7.26
CA GLU A 82 3.35 14.39 7.47
C GLU A 82 2.47 13.52 8.37
N PHE A 83 2.51 12.20 8.16
CA PHE A 83 1.79 11.26 9.01
C PHE A 83 2.31 11.29 10.45
N ASP A 84 3.63 11.19 10.65
CA ASP A 84 4.22 11.17 11.99
C ASP A 84 3.93 12.46 12.77
N ALA A 85 3.82 13.60 12.08
CA ALA A 85 3.47 14.88 12.72
C ALA A 85 2.04 14.93 13.28
N ILE A 86 1.11 14.15 12.73
CA ILE A 86 -0.31 14.15 13.13
C ILE A 86 -0.81 12.81 13.67
N ALA A 87 0.07 11.81 13.78
CA ALA A 87 -0.27 10.43 14.16
C ALA A 87 -0.97 10.34 15.53
N ASP A 88 -0.66 11.25 16.47
CA ASP A 88 -1.24 11.26 17.80
C ASP A 88 -2.73 11.64 17.82
N THR A 89 -3.25 12.22 16.74
CA THR A 89 -4.69 12.44 16.54
C THR A 89 -5.46 11.12 16.50
N ILE A 90 -4.82 10.03 16.08
CA ILE A 90 -5.42 8.70 16.09
C ILE A 90 -5.32 8.13 17.49
N THR A 91 -6.46 8.08 18.19
CA THR A 91 -6.53 7.72 19.62
C THR A 91 -6.26 6.23 19.87
N ASP A 92 -6.76 5.36 19.01
CA ASP A 92 -6.55 3.92 19.13
C ASP A 92 -5.17 3.51 18.57
N PRO A 93 -4.29 2.87 19.39
CA PRO A 93 -2.95 2.48 18.96
C PRO A 93 -2.94 1.43 17.86
N VAL A 94 -3.97 0.58 17.76
CA VAL A 94 -4.08 -0.41 16.68
C VAL A 94 -4.40 0.30 15.37
N ASN A 95 -5.38 1.21 15.36
CA ASN A 95 -5.74 2.00 14.19
C ASN A 95 -4.56 2.85 13.72
N ARG A 96 -3.83 3.48 14.65
CA ARG A 96 -2.60 4.23 14.37
C ARG A 96 -1.56 3.36 13.68
N LYS A 97 -1.31 2.15 14.19
CA LYS A 97 -0.37 1.20 13.58
C LYS A 97 -0.79 0.77 12.17
N ARG A 98 -2.09 0.60 11.93
CA ARG A 98 -2.62 0.24 10.60
C ARG A 98 -2.47 1.38 9.60
N ALA A 99 -2.82 2.61 10.01
CA ALA A 99 -2.64 3.79 9.18
C ALA A 99 -1.16 4.05 8.87
N LYS A 100 -0.29 3.95 9.87
CA LYS A 100 1.17 4.03 9.67
C LYS A 100 1.66 3.04 8.63
N HIS A 101 1.23 1.77 8.74
CA HIS A 101 1.60 0.75 7.76
C HIS A 101 1.16 1.14 6.34
N ALA A 102 -0.07 1.61 6.16
CA ALA A 102 -0.58 2.01 4.85
C ALA A 102 0.24 3.16 4.23
N VAL A 103 0.51 4.22 5.00
CA VAL A 103 1.30 5.37 4.54
C VAL A 103 2.73 4.95 4.18
N TYR A 104 3.39 4.23 5.07
CA TYR A 104 4.79 3.83 4.89
C TYR A 104 4.97 2.84 3.73
N GLU A 105 4.05 1.89 3.53
CA GLU A 105 4.10 0.97 2.40
C GLU A 105 3.89 1.69 1.06
N ASN A 106 2.99 2.68 1.02
CA ASN A 106 2.83 3.53 -0.15
C ASN A 106 4.13 4.25 -0.50
N GLN A 107 4.79 4.88 0.48
CA GLN A 107 6.07 5.57 0.28
C GLN A 107 7.20 4.60 -0.13
N ARG A 108 7.23 3.38 0.42
CA ARG A 108 8.18 2.35 -0.02
C ARG A 108 7.98 1.95 -1.47
N THR A 109 6.73 1.84 -1.92
CA THR A 109 6.40 1.50 -3.31
C THR A 109 6.90 2.60 -4.26
N ILE A 110 6.69 3.88 -3.91
CA ILE A 110 7.19 5.01 -4.69
C ILE A 110 8.72 4.95 -4.81
N ARG A 111 9.42 4.79 -3.68
CA ARG A 111 10.90 4.67 -3.67
C ARG A 111 11.40 3.46 -4.47
N ALA A 112 10.69 2.34 -4.42
CA ALA A 112 11.05 1.15 -5.20
C ALA A 112 10.94 1.42 -6.71
N VAL A 113 9.88 2.08 -7.14
CA VAL A 113 9.70 2.46 -8.56
C VAL A 113 10.80 3.42 -9.02
N GLU A 114 11.18 4.39 -8.21
CA GLU A 114 12.28 5.31 -8.52
C GLU A 114 13.62 4.56 -8.62
N ALA A 115 13.85 3.58 -7.74
CA ALA A 115 15.05 2.77 -7.79
C ALA A 115 15.12 1.87 -9.03
N LEU A 116 13.98 1.35 -9.50
CA LEU A 116 13.91 0.52 -10.71
C LEU A 116 14.13 1.32 -12.01
N LYS A 117 13.90 2.63 -11.97
CA LYS A 117 14.08 3.51 -13.14
C LYS A 117 15.52 4.02 -13.30
N LYS A 118 16.39 3.81 -12.31
CA LYS A 118 17.83 4.18 -12.34
C LYS A 118 18.68 3.11 -12.99
#